data_88203a8fb3c14237775aefbecd08aa41
#
_entry.id   88203a8fb3c14237775aefbecd08aa41
#
_cell.length_a   1.000
_cell.length_b   1.000
_cell.length_c   1.000
_cell.angle_alpha   90.00
_cell.angle_beta   90.00
_cell.angle_gamma   90.00
#
_symmetry.space_group_name_H-M   'P 1'
#
loop_
_entity.id
_entity.type
_entity.pdbx_description
1 polymer ?
#
loop_
_entity_poly.entity_id
_entity_poly.type
_entity_poly.pdbx_seq_one_letter_code
_entity_poly.pdbx_strand_id
1 'polypeptide(L)'
;MDSSFNLAVHALVCLSHSGHSLSSETLAENICTNPTRVRRVMAGLKKAGLVETREGLDGGYRLTADPAILTLRQVAEAVNTRFVDCAWHSGDIDRDCAICSGMAGVMDALYRNMNEECAAYLSHITITDIETQLFAQK
;
A
#
# COMPACT_ATOMS: atom_id res chain seq x y z
N MET A 1 -10.17 -4.15 -4.77
CA MET A 1 -8.92 -3.58 -4.22
C MET A 1 -9.06 -2.07 -4.20
N ASP A 2 -8.78 -1.42 -3.11
CA ASP A 2 -8.75 0.04 -3.09
C ASP A 2 -7.41 0.56 -3.62
N SER A 3 -7.34 1.84 -3.86
CA SER A 3 -6.17 2.46 -4.47
C SER A 3 -5.19 3.06 -3.47
N SER A 4 -5.36 2.74 -2.17
CA SER A 4 -4.48 3.26 -1.11
C SER A 4 -3.03 2.83 -1.31
N PHE A 5 -2.81 1.61 -1.78
CA PHE A 5 -1.47 1.12 -2.07
C PHE A 5 -0.79 1.96 -3.16
N ASN A 6 -1.48 2.22 -4.27
CA ASN A 6 -0.95 3.06 -5.34
C ASN A 6 -0.56 4.44 -4.83
N LEU A 7 -1.46 5.05 -4.07
CA LEU A 7 -1.23 6.39 -3.50
C LEU A 7 -0.04 6.37 -2.53
N ALA A 8 0.05 5.35 -1.69
CA ALA A 8 1.13 5.23 -0.71
C ALA A 8 2.49 5.11 -1.40
N VAL A 9 2.60 4.24 -2.39
CA VAL A 9 3.85 4.06 -3.14
C VAL A 9 4.25 5.35 -3.84
N HIS A 10 3.30 6.01 -4.50
CA HIS A 10 3.54 7.28 -5.19
C HIS A 10 4.04 8.35 -4.22
N ALA A 11 3.38 8.50 -3.08
CA ALA A 11 3.77 9.49 -2.07
C ALA A 11 5.18 9.21 -1.53
N LEU A 12 5.50 7.96 -1.24
CA LEU A 12 6.82 7.59 -0.72
C LEU A 12 7.92 7.82 -1.75
N VAL A 13 7.65 7.59 -3.02
CA VAL A 13 8.59 7.91 -4.11
C VAL A 13 8.81 9.42 -4.19
N CYS A 14 7.75 10.22 -4.09
CA CYS A 14 7.88 11.68 -4.05
C CYS A 14 8.77 12.14 -2.90
N LEU A 15 8.56 11.60 -1.69
CA LEU A 15 9.36 11.94 -0.52
C LEU A 15 10.81 11.51 -0.66
N SER A 16 11.03 10.31 -1.19
CA SER A 16 12.38 9.81 -1.45
C SER A 16 13.13 10.69 -2.45
N HIS A 17 12.46 11.04 -3.54
CA HIS A 17 13.08 11.83 -4.60
C HIS A 17 13.36 13.27 -4.18
N SER A 18 12.44 13.91 -3.45
CA SER A 18 12.60 15.29 -3.03
C SER A 18 13.69 15.47 -1.97
N GLY A 19 13.86 14.48 -1.10
CA GLY A 19 14.82 14.56 0.00
C GLY A 19 14.44 15.54 1.11
N HIS A 20 13.24 16.12 1.05
CA HIS A 20 12.75 17.05 2.08
C HIS A 20 11.25 16.84 2.32
N SER A 21 10.69 17.55 3.32
CA SER A 21 9.27 17.46 3.67
C SER A 21 8.39 17.99 2.55
N LEU A 22 7.26 17.31 2.32
CA LEU A 22 6.22 17.71 1.37
C LEU A 22 4.87 17.76 2.08
N SER A 23 4.10 18.81 1.79
CA SER A 23 2.75 18.96 2.35
C SER A 23 1.77 17.99 1.69
N SER A 24 0.63 17.76 2.35
CA SER A 24 -0.45 16.97 1.76
C SER A 24 -0.96 17.58 0.45
N GLU A 25 -0.97 18.91 0.36
CA GLU A 25 -1.37 19.63 -0.87
C GLU A 25 -0.39 19.39 -2.00
N THR A 26 0.91 19.47 -1.74
CA THR A 26 1.95 19.20 -2.75
C THR A 26 1.91 17.75 -3.22
N LEU A 27 1.76 16.81 -2.29
CA LEU A 27 1.62 15.39 -2.63
C LEU A 27 0.36 15.15 -3.47
N ALA A 28 -0.77 15.73 -3.05
CA ALA A 28 -2.04 15.59 -3.77
C ALA A 28 -1.95 16.12 -5.21
N GLU A 29 -1.25 17.21 -5.41
CA GLU A 29 -1.03 17.80 -6.74
C GLU A 29 -0.23 16.85 -7.62
N ASN A 30 0.85 16.27 -7.12
CA ASN A 30 1.68 15.33 -7.87
C ASN A 30 0.95 14.02 -8.15
N ILE A 31 0.20 13.52 -7.17
CA ILE A 31 -0.53 12.25 -7.29
C ILE A 31 -1.81 12.43 -8.12
N CYS A 32 -2.29 13.66 -8.28
CA CYS A 32 -3.54 14.00 -8.97
C CYS A 32 -4.76 13.46 -8.20
N THR A 33 -4.81 13.77 -6.91
CA THR A 33 -5.91 13.42 -6.01
C THR A 33 -6.15 14.57 -5.03
N ASN A 34 -7.09 14.38 -4.10
CA ASN A 34 -7.37 15.44 -3.11
C ASN A 34 -6.54 15.26 -1.83
N PRO A 35 -6.23 16.37 -1.13
CA PRO A 35 -5.40 16.31 0.08
C PRO A 35 -6.00 15.46 1.21
N THR A 36 -7.33 15.40 1.33
CA THR A 36 -7.99 14.60 2.36
C THR A 36 -7.64 13.12 2.21
N ARG A 37 -7.64 12.64 0.98
CA ARG A 37 -7.28 11.26 0.68
C ARG A 37 -5.81 10.99 0.97
N VAL A 38 -4.94 11.94 0.62
CA VAL A 38 -3.51 11.85 0.95
C VAL A 38 -3.32 11.75 2.46
N ARG A 39 -3.96 12.64 3.23
CA ARG A 39 -3.84 12.62 4.70
C ARG A 39 -4.27 11.28 5.30
N ARG A 40 -5.32 10.68 4.76
CA ARG A 40 -5.81 9.38 5.24
C ARG A 40 -4.75 8.28 5.04
N VAL A 41 -4.17 8.21 3.86
CA VAL A 41 -3.15 7.20 3.54
C VAL A 41 -1.87 7.47 4.34
N MET A 42 -1.45 8.73 4.42
CA MET A 42 -0.25 9.12 5.17
C MET A 42 -0.38 8.81 6.66
N ALA A 43 -1.58 8.87 7.22
CA ALA A 43 -1.81 8.50 8.62
C ALA A 43 -1.45 7.02 8.86
N GLY A 44 -1.80 6.13 7.94
CA GLY A 44 -1.40 4.73 8.00
C GLY A 44 0.10 4.53 7.91
N LEU A 45 0.76 5.25 7.03
CA LEU A 45 2.21 5.20 6.87
C LEU A 45 2.93 5.74 8.12
N LYS A 46 2.39 6.80 8.71
CA LYS A 46 2.93 7.38 9.97
C LYS A 46 2.79 6.38 11.11
N LYS A 47 1.64 5.75 11.25
CA LYS A 47 1.39 4.74 12.28
C LYS A 47 2.36 3.57 12.18
N ALA A 48 2.73 3.20 10.95
CA ALA A 48 3.71 2.14 10.70
C ALA A 48 5.17 2.59 10.87
N GLY A 49 5.41 3.87 11.14
CA GLY A 49 6.76 4.39 11.36
C GLY A 49 7.54 4.65 10.07
N LEU A 50 6.86 4.74 8.92
CA LEU A 50 7.53 4.94 7.64
C LEU A 50 7.71 6.41 7.28
N VAL A 51 6.87 7.27 7.83
CA VAL A 51 6.94 8.74 7.67
C VAL A 51 6.69 9.42 9.00
N GLU A 52 7.10 10.68 9.09
CA GLU A 52 6.79 11.55 10.21
C GLU A 52 6.20 12.85 9.69
N THR A 53 5.56 13.61 10.58
CA THR A 53 5.03 14.93 10.26
C THR A 53 5.89 16.00 10.90
N ARG A 54 6.01 17.15 10.22
CA ARG A 54 6.62 18.37 10.73
C ARG A 54 5.63 19.51 10.62
N GLU A 55 5.65 20.40 11.61
CA GLU A 55 4.85 21.61 11.61
C GLU A 55 5.69 22.80 11.13
N GLY A 56 5.02 23.88 10.71
CA GLY A 56 5.64 25.13 10.29
C GLY A 56 5.68 25.32 8.79
N LEU A 57 6.43 26.34 8.33
CA LEU A 57 6.50 26.75 6.93
C LEU A 57 7.10 25.66 6.03
N ASP A 58 8.09 24.92 6.55
CA ASP A 58 8.71 23.82 5.84
C ASP A 58 8.15 22.47 6.32
N GLY A 59 6.92 22.49 6.84
CA GLY A 59 6.25 21.33 7.40
C GLY A 59 5.67 20.42 6.34
N GLY A 60 5.14 19.32 6.82
CA GLY A 60 4.52 18.29 6.00
C GLY A 60 5.00 16.91 6.40
N TYR A 61 5.03 16.00 5.44
CA TYR A 61 5.48 14.62 5.66
C TYR A 61 6.92 14.48 5.23
N ARG A 62 7.67 13.68 5.99
CA ARG A 62 9.05 13.33 5.68
C ARG A 62 9.25 11.84 5.86
N LEU A 63 10.04 11.25 4.96
CA LEU A 63 10.37 9.84 5.03
C LEU A 63 11.31 9.57 6.22
N THR A 64 10.95 8.61 7.07
CA THR A 64 11.80 8.16 8.19
C THR A 64 12.45 6.81 7.90
N ALA A 65 11.83 6.01 7.02
CA ALA A 65 12.41 4.75 6.58
C ALA A 65 13.45 4.99 5.49
N ASP A 66 14.45 4.11 5.41
CA ASP A 66 15.43 4.14 4.31
C ASP A 66 14.76 3.58 3.05
N PRO A 67 14.61 4.38 1.99
CA PRO A 67 13.95 3.93 0.76
C PRO A 67 14.67 2.76 0.07
N ALA A 68 15.96 2.60 0.31
CA ALA A 68 16.74 1.50 -0.28
C ALA A 68 16.40 0.13 0.32
N ILE A 69 15.80 0.12 1.49
CA ILE A 69 15.40 -1.14 2.18
C ILE A 69 13.90 -1.21 2.48
N LEU A 70 13.17 -0.13 2.29
CA LEU A 70 11.71 -0.10 2.48
C LEU A 70 11.05 -0.84 1.33
N THR A 71 10.49 -2.02 1.63
CA THR A 71 9.87 -2.87 0.61
C THR A 71 8.41 -2.49 0.35
N LEU A 72 7.93 -2.81 -0.84
CA LEU A 72 6.52 -2.61 -1.18
C LEU A 72 5.60 -3.49 -0.33
N ARG A 73 6.10 -4.62 0.17
CA ARG A 73 5.38 -5.45 1.14
C ARG A 73 5.07 -4.66 2.42
N GLN A 74 6.07 -3.96 2.97
CA GLN A 74 5.89 -3.14 4.17
C GLN A 74 4.88 -2.01 3.91
N VAL A 75 4.91 -1.42 2.72
CA VAL A 75 3.95 -0.38 2.33
C VAL A 75 2.53 -0.95 2.28
N ALA A 76 2.34 -2.10 1.64
CA ALA A 76 1.04 -2.75 1.54
C ALA A 76 0.48 -3.09 2.93
N GLU A 77 1.33 -3.59 3.82
CA GLU A 77 0.94 -3.90 5.20
C GLU A 77 0.53 -2.63 5.97
N ALA A 78 1.26 -1.54 5.77
CA ALA A 78 0.98 -0.26 6.44
C ALA A 78 -0.39 0.31 6.09
N VAL A 79 -0.85 0.08 4.86
CA VAL A 79 -2.16 0.56 4.39
C VAL A 79 -3.22 -0.55 4.31
N ASN A 80 -2.91 -1.71 4.88
CA ASN A 80 -3.83 -2.86 4.98
C ASN A 80 -4.40 -3.30 3.62
N THR A 81 -3.57 -3.29 2.58
CA THR A 81 -4.01 -3.70 1.25
C THR A 81 -4.12 -5.22 1.15
N ARG A 82 -5.25 -5.67 0.62
CA ARG A 82 -5.46 -7.05 0.18
C ARG A 82 -5.59 -7.02 -1.33
N PHE A 83 -4.70 -7.71 -2.02
CA PHE A 83 -4.65 -7.66 -3.49
C PHE A 83 -5.69 -8.54 -4.13
N VAL A 84 -6.03 -9.64 -3.46
CA VAL A 84 -7.04 -10.58 -3.92
C VAL A 84 -8.09 -10.71 -2.84
N ASP A 85 -9.33 -10.33 -3.15
CA ASP A 85 -10.43 -10.37 -2.18
C ASP A 85 -11.74 -10.55 -2.91
N CYS A 86 -12.69 -11.23 -2.25
CA CYS A 86 -14.05 -11.36 -2.73
C CYS A 86 -14.98 -11.46 -1.52
N ALA A 87 -15.94 -10.56 -1.44
CA ALA A 87 -16.88 -10.52 -0.33
C ALA A 87 -17.98 -11.59 -0.43
N TRP A 88 -18.26 -12.05 -1.65
CA TRP A 88 -19.31 -13.04 -1.88
C TRP A 88 -18.76 -14.46 -1.75
N HIS A 89 -19.50 -15.31 -1.05
CA HIS A 89 -19.19 -16.72 -0.91
C HIS A 89 -20.29 -17.56 -1.54
N SER A 90 -19.91 -18.53 -2.35
CA SER A 90 -20.88 -19.49 -2.91
C SER A 90 -21.21 -20.57 -1.90
N GLY A 91 -22.39 -21.17 -2.09
CA GLY A 91 -22.81 -22.31 -1.27
C GLY A 91 -23.39 -21.91 0.08
N ASP A 92 -23.56 -22.91 0.93
CA ASP A 92 -24.15 -22.76 2.25
C ASP A 92 -23.50 -23.78 3.20
N ILE A 93 -22.82 -23.28 4.23
CA ILE A 93 -22.08 -24.11 5.19
C ILE A 93 -23.00 -25.11 5.94
N ASP A 94 -24.29 -24.78 6.05
CA ASP A 94 -25.25 -25.62 6.78
C ASP A 94 -25.88 -26.73 5.94
N ARG A 95 -25.49 -26.83 4.67
CA ARG A 95 -25.99 -27.90 3.78
C ARG A 95 -25.19 -29.18 3.93
N ASP A 96 -25.84 -30.31 3.71
CA ASP A 96 -25.20 -31.64 3.78
C ASP A 96 -24.28 -31.96 2.61
N CYS A 97 -24.46 -31.27 1.49
CA CYS A 97 -23.60 -31.46 0.32
C CYS A 97 -22.19 -30.91 0.61
N ALA A 98 -21.19 -31.76 0.48
CA ALA A 98 -19.79 -31.40 0.74
C ALA A 98 -19.30 -30.24 -0.17
N ILE A 99 -19.78 -30.19 -1.40
CA ILE A 99 -19.44 -29.10 -2.33
C ILE A 99 -20.09 -27.81 -1.86
N CYS A 100 -21.40 -27.83 -1.61
CA CYS A 100 -22.14 -26.66 -1.19
C CYS A 100 -21.64 -26.07 0.13
N SER A 101 -21.34 -26.94 1.10
CA SER A 101 -20.88 -26.50 2.42
C SER A 101 -19.39 -26.19 2.50
N GLY A 102 -18.58 -26.74 1.60
CA GLY A 102 -17.13 -26.64 1.67
C GLY A 102 -16.49 -25.62 0.73
N MET A 103 -17.21 -25.18 -0.30
CA MET A 103 -16.61 -24.34 -1.36
C MET A 103 -16.09 -23.01 -0.84
N ALA A 104 -16.82 -22.33 0.06
CA ALA A 104 -16.40 -21.04 0.59
C ALA A 104 -15.04 -21.13 1.30
N GLY A 105 -14.84 -22.17 2.11
CA GLY A 105 -13.57 -22.39 2.80
C GLY A 105 -12.41 -22.66 1.85
N VAL A 106 -12.66 -23.43 0.79
CA VAL A 106 -11.65 -23.71 -0.24
C VAL A 106 -11.23 -22.40 -0.93
N MET A 107 -12.21 -21.59 -1.32
CA MET A 107 -11.92 -20.32 -2.00
C MET A 107 -11.20 -19.34 -1.09
N ASP A 108 -11.60 -19.26 0.20
CA ASP A 108 -10.90 -18.39 1.17
C ASP A 108 -9.43 -18.79 1.32
N ALA A 109 -9.13 -20.09 1.33
CA ALA A 109 -7.76 -20.58 1.40
C ALA A 109 -6.97 -20.21 0.15
N LEU A 110 -7.58 -20.30 -1.03
CA LEU A 110 -6.94 -19.89 -2.29
C LEU A 110 -6.60 -18.39 -2.28
N TYR A 111 -7.54 -17.55 -1.88
CA TYR A 111 -7.32 -16.09 -1.83
C TYR A 111 -6.25 -15.72 -0.81
N ARG A 112 -6.24 -16.40 0.34
CA ARG A 112 -5.19 -16.22 1.35
C ARG A 112 -3.82 -16.54 0.78
N ASN A 113 -3.71 -17.66 0.07
CA ASN A 113 -2.45 -18.06 -0.55
C ASN A 113 -2.02 -17.11 -1.66
N MET A 114 -2.96 -16.62 -2.47
CA MET A 114 -2.67 -15.62 -3.51
C MET A 114 -2.13 -14.33 -2.89
N ASN A 115 -2.72 -13.85 -1.78
CA ASN A 115 -2.23 -12.66 -1.09
C ASN A 115 -0.82 -12.89 -0.53
N GLU A 116 -0.52 -14.09 -0.03
CA GLU A 116 0.83 -14.42 0.43
C GLU A 116 1.84 -14.41 -0.73
N GLU A 117 1.47 -14.90 -1.90
CA GLU A 117 2.33 -14.84 -3.08
C GLU A 117 2.57 -13.39 -3.52
N CYS A 118 1.52 -12.55 -3.48
CA CYS A 118 1.67 -11.12 -3.76
C CYS A 118 2.65 -10.48 -2.78
N ALA A 119 2.50 -10.76 -1.48
CA ALA A 119 3.38 -10.23 -0.45
C ALA A 119 4.84 -10.67 -0.65
N ALA A 120 5.04 -11.94 -0.99
CA ALA A 120 6.37 -12.48 -1.28
C ALA A 120 7.03 -11.75 -2.46
N TYR A 121 6.28 -11.54 -3.53
CA TYR A 121 6.75 -10.77 -4.69
C TYR A 121 7.16 -9.36 -4.29
N LEU A 122 6.31 -8.67 -3.55
CA LEU A 122 6.53 -7.28 -3.15
C LEU A 122 7.68 -7.14 -2.14
N SER A 123 8.05 -8.20 -1.43
CA SER A 123 9.16 -8.16 -0.47
C SER A 123 10.53 -7.98 -1.15
N HIS A 124 10.60 -8.16 -2.46
CA HIS A 124 11.84 -8.02 -3.24
C HIS A 124 11.95 -6.67 -3.96
N ILE A 125 10.97 -5.79 -3.80
CA ILE A 125 10.94 -4.50 -4.50
C ILE A 125 10.94 -3.39 -3.46
N THR A 126 11.86 -2.44 -3.58
CA THR A 126 11.99 -1.30 -2.66
C THR A 126 11.46 -0.01 -3.31
N ILE A 127 11.28 1.02 -2.47
CA ILE A 127 10.94 2.36 -2.97
C ILE A 127 12.03 2.87 -3.93
N THR A 128 13.30 2.66 -3.59
CA THR A 128 14.42 3.03 -4.47
C THR A 128 14.32 2.32 -5.82
N ASP A 129 13.92 1.05 -5.84
CA ASP A 129 13.74 0.30 -7.10
C ASP A 129 12.71 0.98 -8.01
N ILE A 130 11.58 1.42 -7.44
CA ILE A 130 10.54 2.12 -8.21
C ILE A 130 11.06 3.46 -8.71
N GLU A 131 11.72 4.24 -7.87
CA GLU A 131 12.33 5.52 -8.25
C GLU A 131 13.33 5.33 -9.39
N THR A 132 14.21 4.36 -9.28
CA THR A 132 15.19 4.03 -10.31
C THR A 132 14.53 3.67 -11.63
N GLN A 133 13.48 2.86 -11.58
CA GLN A 133 12.73 2.45 -12.77
C GLN A 133 12.09 3.64 -13.48
N LEU A 134 11.53 4.59 -12.72
CA LEU A 134 10.91 5.79 -13.27
C LEU A 134 11.92 6.68 -14.00
N PHE A 135 13.09 6.86 -13.44
CA PHE A 135 14.12 7.73 -14.01
C PHE A 135 14.94 7.06 -15.10
N ALA A 136 14.99 5.74 -15.16
CA ALA A 136 15.65 4.99 -16.22
C ALA A 136 14.93 5.09 -17.56
N GLN A 137 13.66 5.50 -17.56
CA GLN A 137 12.82 5.63 -18.77
C GLN A 137 13.00 6.97 -19.49
N LYS A 138 13.86 7.84 -18.99
CA LYS A 138 14.10 9.18 -19.58
C LYS A 138 15.30 9.18 -20.49
#